data_b877ebd4d0d04ca570e5298c31428fa2
#
_entry.id   b877ebd4d0d04ca570e5298c31428fa2
#
_cell.length_a   1.000
_cell.length_b   1.000
_cell.length_c   1.000
_cell.angle_alpha   90.00
_cell.angle_beta   90.00
_cell.angle_gamma   90.00
#
_symmetry.space_group_name_H-M   'P 1'
#
loop_
_entity.id
_entity.type
_entity.pdbx_description
1 polymer ?
#
loop_
_entity_poly.entity_id
_entity_poly.type
_entity_poly.pdbx_seq_one_letter_code
_entity_poly.pdbx_strand_id
1 'polypeptide(L)'
;MLRYHDIQVVLQEVPGQISLCFSITGCPLRCEGCHSPFLWKNGSGEILTDELFADLLNKYKSMISCVLFMGGEWEEEDLIKKLKTAEDNGLNTCLYTGMEDVSDEIKNHLTWLKTGAWIAELGGLDNPKTNQKFIEVKTNKLLNHYFVKQ
;
A
#
# COMPACT_ATOMS: atom_id res chain seq x y z
N MET A 1 10.25 3.71 12.61
CA MET A 1 10.28 2.38 11.95
C MET A 1 8.86 1.91 11.68
N LEU A 2 8.65 1.30 10.54
CA LEU A 2 7.34 0.73 10.21
C LEU A 2 6.96 -0.37 11.20
N ARG A 3 5.69 -0.39 11.57
CA ARG A 3 5.08 -1.45 12.36
C ARG A 3 3.92 -2.04 11.59
N TYR A 4 3.77 -3.34 11.63
CA TYR A 4 2.69 -4.02 10.91
C TYR A 4 1.73 -4.70 11.89
N HIS A 5 0.47 -4.75 11.49
CA HIS A 5 -0.55 -5.54 12.18
C HIS A 5 -0.70 -6.92 11.54
N ASP A 6 -0.61 -6.98 10.22
CA ASP A 6 -0.87 -8.19 9.45
C ASP A 6 0.00 -8.24 8.20
N ILE A 7 0.33 -9.46 7.79
CA ILE A 7 1.06 -9.74 6.55
C ILE A 7 0.31 -10.87 5.85
N GLN A 8 -0.15 -10.63 4.62
CA GLN A 8 -0.91 -11.62 3.86
C GLN A 8 -0.51 -11.63 2.40
N VAL A 9 -0.58 -12.81 1.78
CA VAL A 9 -0.57 -12.91 0.32
C VAL A 9 -1.99 -12.64 -0.17
N VAL A 10 -2.15 -11.62 -1.01
CA VAL A 10 -3.45 -11.20 -1.52
C VAL A 10 -3.49 -11.30 -3.04
N LEU A 11 -4.67 -11.67 -3.56
CA LEU A 11 -4.89 -11.81 -4.99
C LEU A 11 -5.74 -10.64 -5.48
N GLN A 12 -5.27 -9.95 -6.51
CA GLN A 12 -6.03 -8.90 -7.21
C GLN A 12 -6.35 -7.65 -6.38
N GLU A 13 -5.77 -7.47 -5.19
CA GLU A 13 -5.82 -6.17 -4.50
C GLU A 13 -5.13 -5.11 -5.38
N VAL A 14 -4.00 -5.48 -5.97
CA VAL A 14 -3.41 -4.76 -7.08
C VAL A 14 -3.77 -5.53 -8.34
N PRO A 15 -4.53 -4.95 -9.29
CA PRO A 15 -5.04 -5.70 -10.45
C PRO A 15 -3.93 -6.40 -11.23
N GLY A 16 -4.14 -7.69 -11.50
CA GLY A 16 -3.19 -8.51 -12.23
C GLY A 16 -1.99 -8.99 -11.44
N GLN A 17 -1.94 -8.75 -10.13
CA GLN A 17 -0.78 -9.08 -9.28
C GLN A 17 -1.15 -10.05 -8.17
N ILE A 18 -0.16 -10.86 -7.78
CA ILE A 18 -0.16 -11.58 -6.51
C ILE A 18 0.76 -10.80 -5.60
N SER A 19 0.24 -10.24 -4.54
CA SER A 19 0.97 -9.29 -3.70
C SER A 19 1.21 -9.83 -2.30
N LEU A 20 2.39 -9.56 -1.75
CA LEU A 20 2.62 -9.66 -0.31
C LEU A 20 2.21 -8.33 0.30
N CYS A 21 1.12 -8.36 1.08
CA CYS A 21 0.48 -7.17 1.64
C CYS A 21 0.86 -6.97 3.10
N PHE A 22 1.35 -5.77 3.40
CA PHE A 22 1.72 -5.35 4.75
C PHE A 22 0.72 -4.28 5.21
N SER A 23 -0.08 -4.62 6.23
CA SER A 23 -0.99 -3.65 6.86
C SER A 23 -0.22 -2.90 7.94
N ILE A 24 0.07 -1.63 7.69
CA ILE A 24 0.93 -0.80 8.56
C ILE A 24 0.08 -0.06 9.57
N THR A 25 0.53 -0.07 10.84
CA THR A 25 -0.13 0.58 11.96
C THR A 25 0.31 2.04 12.11
N GLY A 26 -0.47 2.82 12.86
CA GLY A 26 -0.15 4.22 13.18
C GLY A 26 -0.74 5.23 12.22
N CYS A 27 -1.74 4.85 11.42
CA CYS A 27 -2.38 5.75 10.46
C CYS A 27 -2.91 7.02 11.14
N PRO A 28 -2.46 8.22 10.75
CA PRO A 28 -2.87 9.47 11.39
C PRO A 28 -4.23 9.99 10.92
N LEU A 29 -4.79 9.46 9.84
CA LEU A 29 -6.00 10.00 9.22
C LEU A 29 -7.27 9.74 10.00
N ARG A 30 -7.38 8.59 10.64
CA ARG A 30 -8.55 8.20 11.45
C ARG A 30 -9.87 8.43 10.73
N CYS A 31 -9.99 7.92 9.50
CA CYS A 31 -11.17 8.12 8.68
C CYS A 31 -12.43 7.60 9.36
N GLU A 32 -13.50 8.40 9.38
CA GLU A 32 -14.79 7.96 9.87
C GLU A 32 -15.30 6.81 9.01
N GLY A 33 -15.74 5.72 9.65
CA GLY A 33 -16.17 4.52 8.96
C GLY A 33 -15.03 3.68 8.37
N CYS A 34 -13.78 3.95 8.75
CA CYS A 34 -12.63 3.17 8.30
C CYS A 34 -12.77 1.70 8.67
N HIS A 35 -12.43 0.81 7.74
CA HIS A 35 -12.50 -0.64 7.96
C HIS A 35 -11.46 -1.15 8.96
N SER A 36 -10.43 -0.37 9.26
CA SER A 36 -9.30 -0.80 10.08
C SER A 36 -8.94 0.22 11.17
N PRO A 37 -9.90 0.62 12.04
CA PRO A 37 -9.63 1.64 13.06
C PRO A 37 -8.55 1.24 14.06
N PHE A 38 -8.32 -0.05 14.27
CA PHE A 38 -7.24 -0.55 15.14
C PHE A 38 -5.85 -0.18 14.61
N LEU A 39 -5.70 0.15 13.34
CA LEU A 39 -4.43 0.60 12.75
C LEU A 39 -4.10 2.05 13.10
N TRP A 40 -5.05 2.80 13.68
CA TRP A 40 -4.85 4.20 14.02
C TRP A 40 -3.89 4.40 15.20
N LYS A 41 -3.80 3.41 16.09
CA LYS A 41 -3.01 3.53 17.32
C LYS A 41 -1.53 3.52 16.99
N ASN A 42 -0.87 4.65 17.27
CA ASN A 42 0.57 4.76 17.10
C ASN A 42 1.29 3.82 18.06
N GLY A 43 2.30 3.12 17.57
CA GLY A 43 3.06 2.14 18.35
C GLY A 43 2.41 0.78 18.48
N SER A 44 1.20 0.56 17.92
CA SER A 44 0.61 -0.77 17.86
C SER A 44 1.28 -1.63 16.78
N GLY A 45 1.11 -2.95 16.88
CA GLY A 45 1.72 -3.89 15.94
C GLY A 45 3.18 -4.19 16.24
N GLU A 46 3.80 -4.98 15.39
CA GLU A 46 5.19 -5.41 15.53
C GLU A 46 6.08 -4.62 14.56
N ILE A 47 7.34 -4.42 14.96
CA ILE A 47 8.31 -3.70 14.12
C ILE A 47 8.63 -4.54 12.89
N LEU A 48 8.52 -3.94 11.72
CA LEU A 48 8.94 -4.53 10.45
C LEU A 48 10.42 -4.18 10.22
N THR A 49 11.30 -5.03 10.72
CA THR A 49 12.75 -4.81 10.54
C THR A 49 13.15 -5.07 9.09
N ASP A 50 14.29 -4.51 8.68
CA ASP A 50 14.83 -4.76 7.34
C ASP A 50 15.15 -6.25 7.14
N GLU A 51 15.65 -6.92 8.19
CA GLU A 51 15.94 -8.36 8.15
C GLU A 51 14.68 -9.19 7.97
N LEU A 52 13.63 -8.91 8.74
CA LEU A 52 12.36 -9.61 8.61
C LEU A 52 11.76 -9.41 7.23
N PHE A 53 11.80 -8.18 6.72
CA PHE A 53 11.28 -7.87 5.40
C PHE A 53 12.03 -8.63 4.30
N ALA A 54 13.37 -8.63 4.36
CA ALA A 54 14.19 -9.38 3.41
C ALA A 54 13.91 -10.88 3.46
N ASP A 55 13.78 -11.45 4.66
CA ASP A 55 13.46 -12.87 4.85
C ASP A 55 12.10 -13.23 4.27
N LEU A 56 11.10 -12.38 4.46
CA LEU A 56 9.77 -12.58 3.90
C LEU A 56 9.79 -12.53 2.38
N LEU A 57 10.53 -11.59 1.78
CA LEU A 57 10.66 -11.53 0.33
C LEU A 57 11.35 -12.79 -0.22
N ASN A 58 12.39 -13.27 0.43
CA ASN A 58 13.06 -14.51 0.06
C ASN A 58 12.10 -15.70 0.11
N LYS A 59 11.27 -15.75 1.15
CA LYS A 59 10.30 -16.85 1.33
C LYS A 59 9.24 -16.87 0.25
N TYR A 60 8.74 -15.70 -0.16
CA TYR A 60 7.57 -15.58 -1.03
C TYR A 60 7.87 -15.17 -2.47
N LYS A 61 9.09 -14.77 -2.81
CA LYS A 61 9.40 -14.16 -4.11
C LYS A 61 9.03 -15.00 -5.32
N SER A 62 8.98 -16.32 -5.19
CA SER A 62 8.56 -17.21 -6.28
C SER A 62 7.05 -17.25 -6.48
N MET A 63 6.27 -16.78 -5.48
CA MET A 63 4.81 -16.77 -5.48
C MET A 63 4.23 -15.42 -5.81
N ILE A 64 4.97 -14.34 -5.53
CA ILE A 64 4.47 -12.97 -5.62
C ILE A 64 5.10 -12.22 -6.77
N SER A 65 4.39 -11.22 -7.29
CA SER A 65 4.89 -10.30 -8.31
C SER A 65 4.96 -8.86 -7.81
N CYS A 66 4.36 -8.59 -6.65
CA CYS A 66 4.24 -7.23 -6.10
C CYS A 66 4.33 -7.23 -4.59
N VAL A 67 4.84 -6.15 -4.04
CA VAL A 67 4.76 -5.84 -2.60
C VAL A 67 3.81 -4.66 -2.43
N LEU A 68 2.79 -4.86 -1.61
CA LEU A 68 1.75 -3.86 -1.33
C LEU A 68 1.86 -3.40 0.13
N PHE A 69 2.01 -2.10 0.33
CA PHE A 69 1.90 -1.49 1.65
C PHE A 69 0.54 -0.80 1.78
N MET A 70 -0.21 -1.15 2.81
CA MET A 70 -1.42 -0.42 3.20
C MET A 70 -1.04 0.54 4.32
N GLY A 71 -0.75 1.78 3.95
CA GLY A 71 -0.21 2.79 4.83
C GLY A 71 1.32 2.75 4.93
N GLY A 72 1.89 3.63 5.75
CA GLY A 72 3.33 3.69 6.02
C GLY A 72 4.01 4.96 5.53
N GLU A 73 3.33 5.83 4.79
CA GLU A 73 3.90 7.08 4.28
C GLU A 73 4.36 8.03 5.37
N TRP A 74 3.83 7.91 6.58
CA TRP A 74 4.28 8.68 7.74
C TRP A 74 5.64 8.23 8.29
N GLU A 75 6.14 7.09 7.85
CA GLU A 75 7.49 6.60 8.12
C GLU A 75 8.27 6.54 6.80
N GLU A 76 8.43 7.69 6.17
CA GLU A 76 8.89 7.82 4.79
C GLU A 76 10.23 7.15 4.53
N GLU A 77 11.24 7.42 5.37
CA GLU A 77 12.59 6.86 5.18
C GLU A 77 12.59 5.34 5.21
N ASP A 78 11.88 4.77 6.17
CA ASP A 78 11.81 3.32 6.32
C ASP A 78 10.99 2.68 5.20
N LEU A 79 9.89 3.32 4.81
CA LEU A 79 9.09 2.87 3.67
C LEU A 79 9.93 2.83 2.40
N ILE A 80 10.69 3.87 2.12
CA ILE A 80 11.56 3.95 0.94
C ILE A 80 12.59 2.83 0.94
N LYS A 81 13.22 2.55 2.08
CA LYS A 81 14.16 1.44 2.20
C LYS A 81 13.55 0.11 1.78
N LYS A 82 12.34 -0.15 2.25
CA LYS A 82 11.64 -1.39 1.94
C LYS A 82 11.19 -1.46 0.49
N LEU A 83 10.73 -0.35 -0.06
CA LEU A 83 10.39 -0.28 -1.49
C LEU A 83 11.62 -0.56 -2.36
N LYS A 84 12.78 0.00 -2.03
CA LYS A 84 14.04 -0.27 -2.74
C LYS A 84 14.41 -1.75 -2.66
N THR A 85 14.28 -2.35 -1.49
CA THR A 85 14.56 -3.78 -1.32
C THR A 85 13.67 -4.63 -2.20
N ALA A 86 12.38 -4.30 -2.30
CA ALA A 86 11.45 -5.00 -3.17
C ALA A 86 11.85 -4.85 -4.64
N GLU A 87 12.20 -3.65 -5.08
CA GLU A 87 12.66 -3.38 -6.44
C GLU A 87 13.92 -4.18 -6.77
N ASP A 88 14.88 -4.24 -5.83
CA ASP A 88 16.12 -5.00 -5.99
C ASP A 88 15.87 -6.50 -6.14
N ASN A 89 14.74 -6.99 -5.65
CA ASN A 89 14.31 -8.37 -5.83
C ASN A 89 13.44 -8.58 -7.08
N GLY A 90 13.34 -7.57 -7.94
CA GLY A 90 12.59 -7.66 -9.19
C GLY A 90 11.08 -7.62 -9.04
N LEU A 91 10.59 -7.13 -7.89
CA LEU A 91 9.16 -7.07 -7.59
C LEU A 91 8.60 -5.68 -7.92
N ASN A 92 7.34 -5.65 -8.36
CA ASN A 92 6.58 -4.40 -8.44
C ASN A 92 6.24 -3.92 -7.04
N THR A 93 5.94 -2.64 -6.91
CA THR A 93 5.63 -2.01 -5.63
C THR A 93 4.34 -1.20 -5.72
N CYS A 94 3.57 -1.21 -4.64
CA CYS A 94 2.32 -0.45 -4.55
C CYS A 94 2.14 0.07 -3.13
N LEU A 95 1.61 1.29 -3.03
CA LEU A 95 1.22 1.90 -1.78
C LEU A 95 -0.26 2.29 -1.84
N TYR A 96 -1.01 1.89 -0.83
CA TYR A 96 -2.37 2.36 -0.59
C TYR A 96 -2.32 3.35 0.56
N THR A 97 -2.63 4.60 0.29
CA THR A 97 -2.65 5.67 1.28
C THR A 97 -4.00 6.38 1.32
N GLY A 98 -4.39 6.85 2.49
CA GLY A 98 -5.54 7.73 2.64
C GLY A 98 -5.24 9.20 2.35
N MET A 99 -3.97 9.54 2.14
CA MET A 99 -3.57 10.89 1.72
C MET A 99 -3.96 11.16 0.28
N GLU A 100 -4.07 12.42 -0.11
CA GLU A 100 -4.35 12.79 -1.50
C GLU A 100 -3.12 12.64 -2.39
N ASP A 101 -1.94 12.68 -1.79
CA ASP A 101 -0.67 12.49 -2.49
C ASP A 101 0.42 12.10 -1.49
N VAL A 102 1.55 11.67 -2.01
CA VAL A 102 2.77 11.38 -1.24
C VAL A 102 3.97 12.06 -1.87
N SER A 103 5.10 12.07 -1.17
CA SER A 103 6.32 12.71 -1.68
C SER A 103 6.83 12.08 -2.97
N ASP A 104 7.57 12.85 -3.74
CA ASP A 104 8.21 12.37 -4.97
C ASP A 104 9.24 11.28 -4.67
N GLU A 105 9.90 11.34 -3.52
CA GLU A 105 10.85 10.32 -3.09
C GLU A 105 10.18 8.96 -2.94
N ILE A 106 8.98 8.91 -2.36
CA ILE A 106 8.21 7.67 -2.28
C ILE A 106 7.78 7.25 -3.69
N LYS A 107 7.22 8.16 -4.48
CA LYS A 107 6.74 7.86 -5.84
C LYS A 107 7.81 7.27 -6.74
N ASN A 108 9.06 7.69 -6.57
CA ASN A 108 10.19 7.20 -7.38
C ASN A 108 10.40 5.69 -7.23
N HIS A 109 9.86 5.09 -6.18
CA HIS A 109 9.99 3.66 -5.89
C HIS A 109 8.67 2.91 -5.97
N LEU A 110 7.63 3.52 -6.54
CA LEU A 110 6.31 2.91 -6.69
C LEU A 110 6.01 2.58 -8.15
N THR A 111 5.44 1.40 -8.37
CA THR A 111 4.81 1.04 -9.65
C THR A 111 3.40 1.62 -9.69
N TRP A 112 2.64 1.43 -8.63
CA TRP A 112 1.26 1.93 -8.51
C TRP A 112 1.06 2.65 -7.18
N LEU A 113 0.10 3.57 -7.17
CA LEU A 113 -0.27 4.34 -5.98
C LEU A 113 -1.79 4.49 -5.93
N LYS A 114 -2.38 4.10 -4.82
CA LYS A 114 -3.78 4.43 -4.51
C LYS A 114 -3.80 5.57 -3.50
N THR A 115 -4.53 6.62 -3.81
CA THR A 115 -4.69 7.80 -2.94
C THR A 115 -6.15 8.04 -2.57
N GLY A 116 -6.35 8.82 -1.53
CA GLY A 116 -7.66 9.30 -1.10
C GLY A 116 -8.17 8.63 0.16
N ALA A 117 -8.67 9.43 1.10
CA ALA A 117 -9.28 8.95 2.32
C ALA A 117 -10.58 8.20 2.04
N TRP A 118 -10.94 7.29 2.93
CA TRP A 118 -12.25 6.65 2.88
C TRP A 118 -13.33 7.68 3.24
N ILE A 119 -14.24 7.92 2.31
CA ILE A 119 -15.44 8.76 2.50
C ILE A 119 -16.63 7.87 2.16
N ALA A 120 -17.44 7.56 3.17
CA ALA A 120 -18.51 6.56 3.04
C ALA A 120 -19.50 6.90 1.91
N GLU A 121 -19.83 8.17 1.74
CA GLU A 121 -20.77 8.65 0.70
C GLU A 121 -20.23 8.47 -0.72
N LEU A 122 -18.90 8.45 -0.86
CA LEU A 122 -18.24 8.32 -2.17
C LEU A 122 -17.78 6.90 -2.47
N GLY A 123 -17.64 6.07 -1.43
CA GLY A 123 -17.22 4.68 -1.58
C GLY A 123 -15.75 4.50 -1.93
N GLY A 124 -15.39 3.27 -2.27
CA GLY A 124 -14.04 2.89 -2.65
C GLY A 124 -13.83 2.87 -4.17
N LEU A 125 -12.74 2.24 -4.60
CA LEU A 125 -12.31 2.22 -6.02
C LEU A 125 -13.33 1.58 -6.96
N ASP A 126 -14.21 0.71 -6.46
CA ASP A 126 -15.26 0.06 -7.23
C ASP A 126 -16.45 0.98 -7.53
N ASN A 127 -16.51 2.16 -6.92
CA ASN A 127 -17.55 3.15 -7.15
C ASN A 127 -17.04 4.22 -8.11
N PRO A 128 -17.74 4.46 -9.26
CA PRO A 128 -17.30 5.48 -10.22
C PRO A 128 -17.28 6.91 -9.66
N LYS A 129 -17.99 7.17 -8.55
CA LYS A 129 -18.05 8.49 -7.90
C LYS A 129 -17.00 8.69 -6.82
N THR A 130 -16.11 7.71 -6.61
CA THR A 130 -15.13 7.77 -5.53
C THR A 130 -14.15 8.93 -5.68
N ASN A 131 -13.71 9.48 -4.55
CA ASN A 131 -12.57 10.41 -4.48
C ASN A 131 -11.23 9.67 -4.55
N GLN A 132 -11.22 8.34 -4.37
CA GLN A 132 -10.01 7.55 -4.40
C GLN A 132 -9.51 7.35 -5.82
N LYS A 133 -8.17 7.32 -5.98
CA LYS A 133 -7.53 7.17 -7.28
C LYS A 133 -6.49 6.07 -7.21
N PHE A 134 -6.48 5.19 -8.20
CA PHE A 134 -5.45 4.20 -8.42
C PHE A 134 -4.71 4.57 -9.69
N ILE A 135 -3.43 4.89 -9.59
CA ILE A 135 -2.62 5.35 -10.72
C ILE A 135 -1.39 4.48 -10.96
N GLU A 136 -0.96 4.40 -12.21
CA GLU A 136 0.37 3.95 -12.57
C GLU A 136 1.30 5.17 -12.44
N VAL A 137 2.30 5.09 -11.56
CA VAL A 137 3.08 6.27 -11.18
C VAL A 137 3.92 6.82 -12.32
N LYS A 138 4.56 5.96 -13.09
CA LYS A 138 5.45 6.39 -14.19
C LYS A 138 4.74 7.19 -15.27
N THR A 139 3.51 6.83 -15.58
CA THR A 139 2.71 7.48 -16.65
C THR A 139 1.67 8.43 -16.10
N ASN A 140 1.48 8.43 -14.78
CA ASN A 140 0.40 9.15 -14.09
C ASN A 140 -0.99 8.81 -14.64
N LYS A 141 -1.16 7.58 -15.12
CA LYS A 141 -2.40 7.13 -15.73
C LYS A 141 -3.36 6.62 -14.67
N LEU A 142 -4.61 7.11 -14.71
CA LEU A 142 -5.67 6.66 -13.81
C LEU A 142 -6.17 5.27 -14.23
N LEU A 143 -6.19 4.33 -13.29
CA LEU A 143 -6.55 2.94 -13.52
C LEU A 143 -7.78 2.49 -12.73
N ASN A 144 -8.61 3.40 -12.26
CA ASN A 144 -9.81 3.07 -11.47
C ASN A 144 -10.75 2.12 -12.19
N HIS A 145 -10.77 2.15 -13.52
CA HIS A 145 -11.64 1.28 -14.31
C HIS A 145 -11.41 -0.21 -14.08
N TYR A 146 -10.25 -0.62 -13.58
CA TYR A 146 -9.99 -2.02 -13.24
C TYR A 146 -10.79 -2.50 -12.03
N PHE A 147 -11.28 -1.59 -11.21
CA PHE A 147 -12.03 -1.89 -9.98
C PHE A 147 -13.54 -1.75 -10.17
N VAL A 148 -13.99 -1.03 -11.19
CA VAL A 148 -15.41 -0.79 -11.43
C VAL A 148 -15.99 -2.01 -12.11
N LYS A 149 -17.03 -2.59 -11.51
CA LYS A 149 -17.77 -3.71 -12.11
C LYS A 149 -18.68 -3.18 -13.21
N GLN A 150 -18.66 -3.87 -14.33
CA GLN A 150 -19.54 -3.58 -15.45
C GLN A 150 -20.81 -4.41 -15.39
#